data_1baf06be6d087ab5e5dce1b4eac8869d
#
_entry.id   1baf06be6d087ab5e5dce1b4eac8869d
#
_cell.length_a   1.000
_cell.length_b   1.000
_cell.length_c   1.000
_cell.angle_alpha   90.00
_cell.angle_beta   90.00
_cell.angle_gamma   90.00
#
_symmetry.space_group_name_H-M   'P 1'
#
loop_
_entity.id
_entity.type
_entity.pdbx_description
1 polymer ?
#
loop_
_entity_poly.entity_id
_entity_poly.type
_entity_poly.pdbx_seq_one_letter_code
_entity_poly.pdbx_strand_id
1 'polypeptide(L)'
;MTVTLSMTEPSMLNDNPLDNIRIILINTQFPGNIGAVARAMKNMGLSRLYLVNPSCRLDKEAYIRATSATDILENAIIADTLSEIISDCQLVVGTSTRDRGMSLPLLTARQSGEQVLAEAVKAQVAVVFGQESCGLQGDDLKQCHFHGYIPANPDYSSLNLGAAVQTFCYEIFQASEAKHTQPKNIDYQYPEVKDMEYFYQHLERVLVDVKFLIPQHPGQMMQRLRRLFNRARPDEKELNILRGILSAIEKNR
;
A
#
# COMPACT_ATOMS: atom_id res chain seq x y z
N MET A 1 -25.46 9.06 4.13
CA MET A 1 -24.88 9.50 5.40
C MET A 1 -23.38 9.59 5.18
N THR A 2 -22.86 10.79 5.23
CA THR A 2 -21.41 11.05 5.01
C THR A 2 -20.74 10.86 6.37
N VAL A 3 -19.96 9.80 6.53
CA VAL A 3 -19.13 9.65 7.74
C VAL A 3 -17.89 10.53 7.52
N THR A 4 -17.88 11.66 8.20
CA THR A 4 -16.72 12.56 8.26
C THR A 4 -15.66 11.86 9.11
N LEU A 5 -14.51 11.53 8.50
CA LEU A 5 -13.33 11.04 9.21
C LEU A 5 -12.86 12.12 10.19
N SER A 6 -13.11 11.90 11.49
CA SER A 6 -12.42 12.61 12.56
C SER A 6 -10.96 12.15 12.58
N MET A 7 -10.03 13.03 12.90
CA MET A 7 -8.59 12.76 13.01
C MET A 7 -8.38 11.47 13.80
N THR A 8 -7.89 10.44 13.11
CA THR A 8 -7.78 9.08 13.61
C THR A 8 -6.71 9.02 14.69
N GLU A 9 -7.10 8.56 15.88
CA GLU A 9 -6.17 7.97 16.84
C GLU A 9 -5.35 6.86 16.12
N PRO A 10 -4.08 6.64 16.51
CA PRO A 10 -3.29 5.57 15.91
C PRO A 10 -4.06 4.26 16.03
N SER A 11 -4.31 3.60 14.91
CA SER A 11 -5.07 2.36 14.91
C SER A 11 -4.30 1.32 15.73
N MET A 12 -4.89 0.89 16.84
CA MET A 12 -4.30 -0.18 17.66
C MET A 12 -4.10 -1.43 16.78
N LEU A 13 -2.94 -2.09 16.95
CA LEU A 13 -2.68 -3.35 16.28
C LEU A 13 -3.61 -4.43 16.82
N ASN A 14 -4.10 -5.26 15.93
CA ASN A 14 -4.87 -6.42 16.29
C ASN A 14 -3.93 -7.61 16.59
N ASP A 15 -4.33 -8.49 17.48
CA ASP A 15 -3.57 -9.70 17.84
C ASP A 15 -3.39 -10.65 16.64
N ASN A 16 -4.40 -10.74 15.77
CA ASN A 16 -4.30 -11.48 14.52
C ASN A 16 -3.67 -10.56 13.43
N PRO A 17 -2.48 -10.92 12.91
CA PRO A 17 -1.82 -10.12 11.89
C PRO A 17 -2.64 -9.89 10.62
N LEU A 18 -3.54 -10.81 10.26
CA LEU A 18 -4.40 -10.65 9.08
C LEU A 18 -5.34 -9.45 9.21
N ASP A 19 -5.72 -9.09 10.44
CA ASP A 19 -6.57 -7.93 10.72
C ASP A 19 -5.81 -6.59 10.66
N ASN A 20 -4.48 -6.62 10.50
CA ASN A 20 -3.65 -5.44 10.28
C ASN A 20 -3.36 -5.20 8.79
N ILE A 21 -3.94 -6.01 7.89
CA ILE A 21 -3.74 -5.94 6.45
C ILE A 21 -4.95 -5.29 5.77
N ARG A 22 -4.70 -4.21 5.03
CA ARG A 22 -5.71 -3.50 4.23
C ARG A 22 -5.61 -3.95 2.78
N ILE A 23 -6.72 -4.40 2.22
CA ILE A 23 -6.88 -4.60 0.76
C ILE A 23 -7.54 -3.34 0.21
N ILE A 24 -6.84 -2.64 -0.69
CA ILE A 24 -7.27 -1.36 -1.22
C ILE A 24 -7.52 -1.49 -2.72
N LEU A 25 -8.70 -1.07 -3.16
CA LEU A 25 -9.07 -1.02 -4.58
C LEU A 25 -9.20 0.44 -5.00
N ILE A 26 -8.50 0.84 -6.07
CA ILE A 26 -8.52 2.21 -6.58
C ILE A 26 -9.32 2.27 -7.88
N ASN A 27 -10.25 3.23 -7.97
CA ASN A 27 -11.04 3.55 -9.15
C ASN A 27 -11.80 2.34 -9.76
N THR A 28 -12.21 1.38 -8.93
CA THR A 28 -12.91 0.17 -9.37
C THR A 28 -14.20 0.54 -10.09
N GLN A 29 -14.42 -0.06 -11.27
CA GLN A 29 -15.52 0.28 -12.17
C GLN A 29 -16.71 -0.68 -12.07
N PHE A 30 -16.48 -1.93 -11.68
CA PHE A 30 -17.50 -2.99 -11.74
C PHE A 30 -17.85 -3.49 -10.33
N PRO A 31 -19.11 -3.33 -9.89
CA PRO A 31 -19.56 -3.79 -8.57
C PRO A 31 -19.31 -5.29 -8.35
N GLY A 32 -19.49 -6.10 -9.40
CA GLY A 32 -19.24 -7.53 -9.33
C GLY A 32 -17.80 -7.91 -9.00
N ASN A 33 -16.81 -7.08 -9.38
CA ASN A 33 -15.43 -7.28 -9.00
C ASN A 33 -15.21 -7.01 -7.50
N ILE A 34 -15.85 -5.97 -6.96
CA ILE A 34 -15.77 -5.67 -5.52
C ILE A 34 -16.35 -6.85 -4.71
N GLY A 35 -17.48 -7.41 -5.15
CA GLY A 35 -18.08 -8.60 -4.54
C GLY A 35 -17.16 -9.82 -4.61
N ALA A 36 -16.53 -10.06 -5.77
CA ALA A 36 -15.56 -11.15 -5.92
C ALA A 36 -14.32 -10.96 -5.02
N VAL A 37 -13.85 -9.72 -4.86
CA VAL A 37 -12.76 -9.38 -3.94
C VAL A 37 -13.15 -9.65 -2.49
N ALA A 38 -14.33 -9.22 -2.05
CA ALA A 38 -14.81 -9.49 -0.69
C ALA A 38 -14.84 -11.00 -0.39
N ARG A 39 -15.32 -11.80 -1.36
CA ARG A 39 -15.31 -13.27 -1.25
C ARG A 39 -13.88 -13.83 -1.18
N ALA A 40 -12.98 -13.34 -2.01
CA ALA A 40 -11.57 -13.74 -2.02
C ALA A 40 -10.91 -13.47 -0.67
N MET A 41 -11.12 -12.28 -0.12
CA MET A 41 -10.61 -11.88 1.20
C MET A 41 -11.14 -12.80 2.32
N LYS A 42 -12.46 -13.02 2.37
CA LYS A 42 -13.08 -13.83 3.43
C LYS A 42 -12.58 -15.27 3.40
N ASN A 43 -12.39 -15.85 2.21
CA ASN A 43 -11.85 -17.20 2.06
C ASN A 43 -10.43 -17.34 2.66
N MET A 44 -9.68 -16.24 2.73
CA MET A 44 -8.30 -16.18 3.21
C MET A 44 -8.16 -15.45 4.54
N GLY A 45 -9.25 -15.27 5.30
CA GLY A 45 -9.24 -14.70 6.64
C GLY A 45 -8.95 -13.19 6.70
N LEU A 46 -9.02 -12.48 5.58
CA LEU A 46 -8.84 -11.03 5.50
C LEU A 46 -10.19 -10.33 5.56
N SER A 47 -10.28 -9.21 6.28
CA SER A 47 -11.56 -8.53 6.54
C SER A 47 -11.57 -7.05 6.15
N ARG A 48 -10.42 -6.39 6.03
CA ARG A 48 -10.34 -4.93 5.88
C ARG A 48 -10.27 -4.51 4.42
N LEU A 49 -11.44 -4.22 3.83
CA LEU A 49 -11.59 -3.71 2.46
C LEU A 49 -11.68 -2.19 2.46
N TYR A 50 -10.91 -1.55 1.58
CA TYR A 50 -10.93 -0.11 1.34
C TYR A 50 -11.16 0.17 -0.14
N LEU A 51 -12.00 1.15 -0.43
CA LEU A 51 -12.32 1.59 -1.78
C LEU A 51 -11.91 3.06 -1.92
N VAL A 52 -10.95 3.34 -2.79
CA VAL A 52 -10.49 4.70 -3.08
C VAL A 52 -11.15 5.18 -4.37
N ASN A 53 -11.92 6.24 -4.28
CA ASN A 53 -12.62 6.87 -5.41
C ASN A 53 -13.29 5.84 -6.34
N PRO A 54 -14.13 4.92 -5.84
CA PRO A 54 -14.77 3.91 -6.69
C PRO A 54 -15.67 4.58 -7.71
N SER A 55 -15.55 4.17 -8.98
CA SER A 55 -16.40 4.69 -10.08
C SER A 55 -17.78 4.04 -10.13
N CYS A 56 -18.06 3.09 -9.25
CA CYS A 56 -19.33 2.39 -9.12
C CYS A 56 -19.81 2.40 -7.66
N ARG A 57 -21.12 2.15 -7.48
CA ARG A 57 -21.71 1.94 -6.14
C ARG A 57 -21.76 0.46 -5.83
N LEU A 58 -21.72 0.11 -4.54
CA LEU A 58 -22.05 -1.23 -4.08
C LEU A 58 -23.55 -1.48 -4.33
N ASP A 59 -23.85 -2.32 -5.28
CA ASP A 59 -25.20 -2.65 -5.70
C ASP A 59 -25.50 -4.15 -5.52
N LYS A 60 -26.66 -4.58 -5.99
CA LYS A 60 -27.09 -5.98 -5.90
C LYS A 60 -26.10 -6.97 -6.51
N GLU A 61 -25.37 -6.57 -7.56
CA GLU A 61 -24.37 -7.44 -8.21
C GLU A 61 -23.17 -7.70 -7.28
N ALA A 62 -22.69 -6.66 -6.59
CA ALA A 62 -21.62 -6.81 -5.60
C ALA A 62 -22.00 -7.83 -4.52
N TYR A 63 -23.20 -7.70 -3.95
CA TYR A 63 -23.69 -8.62 -2.91
C TYR A 63 -23.91 -10.05 -3.42
N ILE A 64 -24.41 -10.23 -4.63
CA ILE A 64 -24.56 -11.57 -5.25
C ILE A 64 -23.18 -12.23 -5.40
N ARG A 65 -22.17 -11.50 -5.88
CA ARG A 65 -20.82 -12.03 -6.07
C ARG A 65 -20.08 -12.26 -4.77
N ALA A 66 -20.34 -11.47 -3.74
CA ALA A 66 -19.78 -11.64 -2.41
C ALA A 66 -20.29 -12.91 -1.71
N THR A 67 -21.49 -13.37 -2.04
CA THR A 67 -22.15 -14.52 -1.39
C THR A 67 -22.20 -14.36 0.14
N SER A 68 -21.48 -15.18 0.90
CA SER A 68 -21.41 -15.12 2.38
C SER A 68 -20.40 -14.09 2.92
N ALA A 69 -19.79 -13.26 2.05
CA ALA A 69 -18.81 -12.24 2.45
C ALA A 69 -19.41 -10.81 2.43
N THR A 70 -20.72 -10.68 2.64
CA THR A 70 -21.41 -9.39 2.65
C THR A 70 -20.96 -8.48 3.77
N ASP A 71 -20.57 -9.05 4.91
CA ASP A 71 -19.98 -8.34 6.04
C ASP A 71 -18.73 -7.53 5.67
N ILE A 72 -17.90 -8.02 4.73
CA ILE A 72 -16.74 -7.27 4.23
C ILE A 72 -17.20 -6.05 3.41
N LEU A 73 -18.25 -6.19 2.61
CA LEU A 73 -18.82 -5.08 1.85
C LEU A 73 -19.47 -4.03 2.76
N GLU A 74 -20.20 -4.49 3.78
CA GLU A 74 -20.89 -3.62 4.74
C GLU A 74 -19.94 -2.81 5.60
N ASN A 75 -18.74 -3.38 5.89
CA ASN A 75 -17.68 -2.72 6.65
C ASN A 75 -16.62 -2.05 5.76
N ALA A 76 -16.80 -2.04 4.43
CA ALA A 76 -15.85 -1.42 3.52
C ALA A 76 -15.76 0.09 3.75
N ILE A 77 -14.55 0.61 3.85
CA ILE A 77 -14.28 2.04 4.03
C ILE A 77 -14.07 2.67 2.66
N ILE A 78 -14.78 3.77 2.40
CA ILE A 78 -14.65 4.54 1.17
C ILE A 78 -13.91 5.83 1.49
N ALA A 79 -12.90 6.17 0.68
CA ALA A 79 -12.12 7.40 0.78
C ALA A 79 -11.90 8.03 -0.60
N ASP A 80 -11.53 9.30 -0.60
CA ASP A 80 -11.27 10.04 -1.84
C ASP A 80 -9.86 9.80 -2.36
N THR A 81 -8.88 9.60 -1.47
CA THR A 81 -7.46 9.48 -1.82
C THR A 81 -6.79 8.25 -1.19
N LEU A 82 -5.76 7.72 -1.87
CA LEU A 82 -4.93 6.65 -1.32
C LEU A 82 -4.18 7.10 -0.07
N SER A 83 -3.65 8.33 -0.07
CA SER A 83 -2.87 8.90 1.04
C SER A 83 -3.63 8.88 2.37
N GLU A 84 -4.95 9.10 2.35
CA GLU A 84 -5.79 9.03 3.56
C GLU A 84 -5.78 7.64 4.18
N ILE A 85 -5.82 6.60 3.33
CA ILE A 85 -5.95 5.21 3.78
C ILE A 85 -4.62 4.62 4.24
N ILE A 86 -3.49 5.07 3.67
CA ILE A 86 -2.18 4.47 3.95
C ILE A 86 -1.31 5.29 4.90
N SER A 87 -1.82 6.41 5.42
CA SER A 87 -1.01 7.38 6.20
C SER A 87 -0.34 6.78 7.43
N ASP A 88 -0.95 5.79 8.07
CA ASP A 88 -0.45 5.05 9.24
C ASP A 88 0.15 3.66 8.88
N CYS A 89 0.27 3.33 7.59
CA CYS A 89 0.88 2.09 7.14
C CYS A 89 2.40 2.19 7.11
N GLN A 90 3.08 1.16 7.60
CA GLN A 90 4.54 1.04 7.50
C GLN A 90 4.99 0.30 6.23
N LEU A 91 4.08 -0.44 5.62
CA LEU A 91 4.33 -1.13 4.36
C LEU A 91 3.15 -0.97 3.42
N VAL A 92 3.44 -0.60 2.17
CA VAL A 92 2.45 -0.53 1.08
C VAL A 92 3.02 -1.25 -0.13
N VAL A 93 2.30 -2.27 -0.60
CA VAL A 93 2.61 -3.02 -1.83
C VAL A 93 1.60 -2.63 -2.91
N GLY A 94 2.06 -1.99 -3.96
CA GLY A 94 1.23 -1.67 -5.13
C GLY A 94 1.30 -2.80 -6.16
N THR A 95 0.16 -3.24 -6.69
CA THR A 95 0.13 -4.38 -7.62
C THR A 95 -0.09 -3.94 -9.06
N SER A 96 0.69 -4.46 -9.99
CA SER A 96 0.53 -4.20 -11.42
C SER A 96 1.15 -5.30 -12.27
N THR A 97 0.60 -5.55 -13.45
CA THR A 97 1.20 -6.42 -14.47
C THR A 97 2.15 -5.66 -15.42
N ARG A 98 2.11 -4.32 -15.41
CA ARG A 98 2.86 -3.48 -16.35
C ARG A 98 4.05 -2.86 -15.63
N ASP A 99 5.23 -3.03 -16.21
CA ASP A 99 6.38 -2.18 -15.86
C ASP A 99 6.08 -0.76 -16.33
N ARG A 100 5.97 0.17 -15.37
CA ARG A 100 5.70 1.59 -15.66
C ARG A 100 6.97 2.44 -15.60
N GLY A 101 8.13 1.83 -15.73
CA GLY A 101 9.42 2.54 -15.66
C GLY A 101 9.74 3.12 -14.29
N MET A 102 8.94 2.80 -13.28
CA MET A 102 9.23 3.12 -11.89
C MET A 102 9.95 1.93 -11.26
N SER A 103 11.24 2.09 -10.98
CA SER A 103 12.09 1.04 -10.41
C SER A 103 11.82 0.85 -8.92
N LEU A 104 10.59 0.50 -8.53
CA LEU A 104 10.33 -0.06 -7.21
C LEU A 104 10.90 -1.48 -7.17
N PRO A 105 11.36 -1.97 -6.02
CA PRO A 105 11.72 -3.37 -5.88
C PRO A 105 10.53 -4.26 -6.24
N LEU A 106 10.77 -5.23 -7.13
CA LEU A 106 9.75 -6.16 -7.59
C LEU A 106 9.63 -7.34 -6.62
N LEU A 107 8.40 -7.69 -6.29
CA LEU A 107 8.07 -8.88 -5.51
C LEU A 107 7.02 -9.71 -6.26
N THR A 108 7.23 -11.01 -6.35
CA THR A 108 6.15 -11.93 -6.75
C THR A 108 5.02 -11.88 -5.73
N ALA A 109 3.83 -12.36 -6.09
CA ALA A 109 2.71 -12.46 -5.15
C ALA A 109 3.09 -13.24 -3.87
N ARG A 110 3.89 -14.32 -4.00
CA ARG A 110 4.43 -15.09 -2.85
C ARG A 110 5.33 -14.25 -1.97
N GLN A 111 6.35 -13.60 -2.54
CA GLN A 111 7.26 -12.72 -1.79
C GLN A 111 6.51 -11.55 -1.14
N SER A 112 5.49 -11.02 -1.83
CA SER A 112 4.61 -9.99 -1.28
C SER A 112 3.83 -10.50 -0.07
N GLY A 113 3.27 -11.71 -0.14
CA GLY A 113 2.56 -12.34 0.96
C GLY A 113 3.43 -12.53 2.20
N GLU A 114 4.65 -13.05 2.00
CA GLU A 114 5.65 -13.23 3.06
C GLU A 114 6.03 -11.88 3.72
N GLN A 115 6.32 -10.86 2.90
CA GLN A 115 6.72 -9.53 3.37
C GLN A 115 5.58 -8.80 4.08
N VAL A 116 4.37 -8.84 3.51
CA VAL A 116 3.16 -8.22 4.07
C VAL A 116 2.85 -8.84 5.43
N LEU A 117 2.87 -10.18 5.53
CA LEU A 117 2.58 -10.84 6.78
C LEU A 117 3.66 -10.60 7.84
N ALA A 118 4.92 -10.61 7.47
CA ALA A 118 6.02 -10.34 8.40
C ALA A 118 5.89 -8.94 9.03
N GLU A 119 5.47 -7.96 8.25
CA GLU A 119 5.26 -6.59 8.74
C GLU A 119 3.95 -6.45 9.51
N ALA A 120 2.88 -7.12 9.10
CA ALA A 120 1.54 -7.06 9.73
C ALA A 120 1.51 -7.52 11.19
N VAL A 121 2.54 -8.24 11.64
CA VAL A 121 2.70 -8.62 13.07
C VAL A 121 2.89 -7.40 13.96
N LYS A 122 3.47 -6.32 13.44
CA LYS A 122 3.93 -5.17 14.22
C LYS A 122 3.43 -3.82 13.72
N ALA A 123 2.77 -3.78 12.55
CA ALA A 123 2.32 -2.54 11.93
C ALA A 123 1.08 -2.71 11.07
N GLN A 124 0.42 -1.60 10.74
CA GLN A 124 -0.58 -1.57 9.69
C GLN A 124 0.11 -1.66 8.32
N VAL A 125 -0.44 -2.46 7.43
CA VAL A 125 0.10 -2.69 6.09
C VAL A 125 -0.99 -2.66 5.04
N ALA A 126 -0.64 -2.38 3.78
CA ALA A 126 -1.60 -2.29 2.70
C ALA A 126 -1.12 -3.02 1.44
N VAL A 127 -2.06 -3.66 0.75
CA VAL A 127 -1.90 -4.17 -0.61
C VAL A 127 -2.89 -3.45 -1.51
N VAL A 128 -2.38 -2.75 -2.53
CA VAL A 128 -3.13 -1.82 -3.36
C VAL A 128 -3.29 -2.37 -4.76
N PHE A 129 -4.54 -2.39 -5.23
CA PHE A 129 -4.92 -2.82 -6.57
C PHE A 129 -5.53 -1.65 -7.34
N GLY A 130 -5.12 -1.50 -8.58
CA GLY A 130 -5.63 -0.45 -9.44
C GLY A 130 -6.88 -0.84 -10.23
N GLN A 131 -7.33 0.09 -11.05
CA GLN A 131 -8.48 -0.05 -11.93
C GLN A 131 -8.30 -1.22 -12.92
N GLU A 132 -9.41 -1.89 -13.25
CA GLU A 132 -9.44 -3.08 -14.10
C GLU A 132 -8.82 -2.86 -15.49
N SER A 133 -9.06 -1.70 -16.08
CA SER A 133 -8.62 -1.39 -17.46
C SER A 133 -7.15 -0.98 -17.57
N CYS A 134 -6.59 -0.35 -16.55
CA CYS A 134 -5.26 0.25 -16.63
C CYS A 134 -4.32 -0.10 -15.46
N GLY A 135 -4.82 -0.77 -14.41
CA GLY A 135 -4.06 -1.06 -13.21
C GLY A 135 -3.76 0.20 -12.38
N LEU A 136 -2.78 0.15 -11.50
CA LEU A 136 -2.34 1.30 -10.73
C LEU A 136 -1.70 2.37 -11.61
N GLN A 137 -2.05 3.63 -11.36
CA GLN A 137 -1.43 4.77 -12.02
C GLN A 137 -0.06 5.10 -11.42
N GLY A 138 0.75 5.88 -12.16
CA GLY A 138 2.08 6.23 -11.70
C GLY A 138 2.11 6.98 -10.36
N ASP A 139 1.11 7.83 -10.10
CA ASP A 139 1.04 8.59 -8.84
C ASP A 139 0.66 7.73 -7.64
N ASP A 140 -0.15 6.69 -7.83
CA ASP A 140 -0.47 5.72 -6.79
C ASP A 140 0.76 4.84 -6.48
N LEU A 141 1.48 4.39 -7.52
CA LEU A 141 2.69 3.59 -7.35
C LEU A 141 3.83 4.35 -6.65
N LYS A 142 3.91 5.68 -6.80
CA LYS A 142 4.90 6.51 -6.07
C LYS A 142 4.74 6.46 -4.56
N GLN A 143 3.56 6.14 -4.06
CA GLN A 143 3.25 6.03 -2.65
C GLN A 143 3.52 4.62 -2.09
N CYS A 144 3.87 3.66 -2.97
CA CYS A 144 4.17 2.28 -2.58
C CYS A 144 5.66 2.06 -2.30
N HIS A 145 5.96 1.09 -1.44
CA HIS A 145 7.33 0.67 -1.13
C HIS A 145 7.81 -0.42 -2.10
N PHE A 146 6.92 -1.32 -2.49
CA PHE A 146 7.20 -2.43 -3.38
C PHE A 146 6.17 -2.50 -4.51
N HIS A 147 6.61 -3.10 -5.62
CA HIS A 147 5.74 -3.44 -6.74
C HIS A 147 5.53 -4.95 -6.74
N GLY A 148 4.31 -5.36 -6.36
CA GLY A 148 3.87 -6.74 -6.38
C GLY A 148 3.36 -7.16 -7.76
N TYR A 149 3.75 -8.33 -8.25
CA TYR A 149 3.23 -8.87 -9.51
C TYR A 149 2.95 -10.37 -9.40
N ILE A 150 2.04 -10.85 -10.23
CA ILE A 150 1.73 -12.26 -10.38
C ILE A 150 2.49 -12.74 -11.61
N PRO A 151 3.43 -13.72 -11.48
CA PRO A 151 4.01 -14.37 -12.64
C PRO A 151 2.91 -15.06 -13.46
N ALA A 152 2.68 -14.59 -14.68
CA ALA A 152 1.64 -15.09 -15.58
C ALA A 152 2.21 -15.27 -16.98
N ASN A 153 1.39 -15.86 -17.89
CA ASN A 153 1.77 -16.00 -19.28
C ASN A 153 2.11 -14.62 -19.88
N PRO A 154 3.32 -14.42 -20.42
CA PRO A 154 3.72 -13.14 -21.02
C PRO A 154 2.77 -12.65 -22.12
N ASP A 155 2.19 -13.58 -22.88
CA ASP A 155 1.27 -13.25 -23.98
C ASP A 155 -0.13 -12.85 -23.47
N TYR A 156 -0.49 -13.21 -22.22
CA TYR A 156 -1.77 -12.90 -21.62
C TYR A 156 -1.66 -12.79 -20.09
N SER A 157 -1.06 -11.71 -19.62
CA SER A 157 -0.71 -11.51 -18.20
C SER A 157 -1.79 -10.81 -17.37
N SER A 158 -2.81 -10.23 -18.02
CA SER A 158 -3.85 -9.46 -17.32
C SER A 158 -4.87 -10.40 -16.67
N LEU A 159 -4.95 -10.37 -15.35
CA LEU A 159 -5.95 -11.09 -14.58
C LEU A 159 -7.16 -10.18 -14.28
N ASN A 160 -8.34 -10.81 -14.16
CA ASN A 160 -9.48 -10.13 -13.54
C ASN A 160 -9.12 -9.69 -12.13
N LEU A 161 -9.65 -8.53 -11.69
CA LEU A 161 -9.33 -7.95 -10.38
C LEU A 161 -9.58 -8.91 -9.21
N GLY A 162 -10.74 -9.60 -9.20
CA GLY A 162 -11.05 -10.59 -8.16
C GLY A 162 -10.05 -11.76 -8.13
N ALA A 163 -9.60 -12.22 -9.32
CA ALA A 163 -8.59 -13.27 -9.43
C ALA A 163 -7.20 -12.81 -8.94
N ALA A 164 -6.81 -11.58 -9.30
CA ALA A 164 -5.56 -11.00 -8.81
C ALA A 164 -5.57 -10.88 -7.29
N VAL A 165 -6.63 -10.32 -6.71
CA VAL A 165 -6.78 -10.21 -5.25
C VAL A 165 -6.78 -11.58 -4.58
N GLN A 166 -7.51 -12.57 -5.15
CA GLN A 166 -7.50 -13.95 -4.63
C GLN A 166 -6.08 -14.52 -4.55
N THR A 167 -5.26 -14.29 -5.56
CA THR A 167 -3.87 -14.79 -5.59
C THR A 167 -3.04 -14.17 -4.46
N PHE A 168 -3.08 -12.84 -4.30
CA PHE A 168 -2.35 -12.18 -3.21
C PHE A 168 -2.88 -12.58 -1.83
N CYS A 169 -4.19 -12.64 -1.63
CA CYS A 169 -4.79 -13.08 -0.38
C CYS A 169 -4.39 -14.53 -0.04
N TYR A 170 -4.34 -15.41 -1.04
CA TYR A 170 -3.90 -16.79 -0.87
C TYR A 170 -2.45 -16.88 -0.41
N GLU A 171 -1.54 -16.13 -1.02
CA GLU A 171 -0.12 -16.12 -0.65
C GLU A 171 0.10 -15.53 0.75
N ILE A 172 -0.67 -14.51 1.14
CA ILE A 172 -0.68 -13.97 2.50
C ILE A 172 -1.15 -15.03 3.49
N PHE A 173 -2.24 -15.74 3.18
CA PHE A 173 -2.76 -16.82 4.01
C PHE A 173 -1.77 -17.98 4.12
N GLN A 174 -1.14 -18.41 3.03
CA GLN A 174 -0.10 -19.43 3.04
C GLN A 174 1.08 -19.03 3.93
N ALA A 175 1.51 -17.77 3.86
CA ALA A 175 2.55 -17.25 4.73
C ALA A 175 2.12 -17.31 6.22
N SER A 176 0.83 -17.10 6.55
CA SER A 176 0.32 -17.17 7.92
C SER A 176 0.33 -18.60 8.49
N GLU A 177 0.07 -19.58 7.64
CA GLU A 177 0.11 -20.99 8.03
C GLU A 177 1.56 -21.51 8.19
N ALA A 178 2.51 -20.96 7.43
CA ALA A 178 3.92 -21.37 7.47
C ALA A 178 4.69 -20.88 8.70
N LYS A 179 4.07 -20.09 9.59
CA LYS A 179 4.72 -19.42 10.75
C LYS A 179 5.30 -20.32 11.83
N HIS A 180 5.22 -21.64 11.73
CA HIS A 180 5.82 -22.51 12.75
C HIS A 180 7.35 -22.68 12.64
N THR A 181 8.02 -22.02 11.67
CA THR A 181 9.46 -22.16 11.44
C THR A 181 10.11 -20.89 10.87
N GLN A 182 10.20 -19.78 11.63
CA GLN A 182 11.01 -18.65 11.16
C GLN A 182 12.11 -18.21 12.14
N PRO A 183 13.34 -17.85 11.63
CA PRO A 183 14.42 -17.31 12.44
C PRO A 183 14.07 -15.90 12.95
N LYS A 184 14.62 -15.55 14.13
CA LYS A 184 14.44 -14.22 14.76
C LYS A 184 14.84 -13.10 13.82
N ASN A 185 13.87 -12.33 13.36
CA ASN A 185 14.15 -11.07 12.65
C ASN A 185 14.58 -9.99 13.64
N ILE A 186 15.53 -9.16 13.21
CA ILE A 186 15.91 -7.92 13.92
C ILE A 186 14.69 -7.00 13.88
N ASP A 187 14.27 -6.52 15.04
CA ASP A 187 13.07 -5.68 15.19
C ASP A 187 13.39 -4.24 14.74
N TYR A 188 13.29 -4.00 13.42
CA TYR A 188 13.34 -2.66 12.85
C TYR A 188 11.96 -2.00 13.01
N GLN A 189 11.91 -0.89 13.69
CA GLN A 189 10.75 0.00 13.68
C GLN A 189 10.83 0.88 12.44
N TYR A 190 9.88 0.72 11.52
CA TYR A 190 9.81 1.52 10.31
C TYR A 190 8.83 2.68 10.48
N PRO A 191 9.15 3.86 9.92
CA PRO A 191 8.27 5.01 9.97
C PRO A 191 6.97 4.76 9.19
N GLU A 192 5.90 5.41 9.63
CA GLU A 192 4.66 5.44 8.89
C GLU A 192 4.80 6.26 7.59
N VAL A 193 3.90 6.05 6.63
CA VAL A 193 3.93 6.79 5.35
C VAL A 193 3.88 8.29 5.56
N LYS A 194 3.10 8.77 6.53
CA LYS A 194 3.02 10.20 6.87
C LYS A 194 4.36 10.79 7.30
N ASP A 195 5.18 10.00 8.05
CA ASP A 195 6.48 10.49 8.55
C ASP A 195 7.50 10.59 7.42
N MET A 196 7.45 9.64 6.48
CA MET A 196 8.23 9.72 5.24
C MET A 196 7.80 10.92 4.39
N GLU A 197 6.50 11.23 4.32
CA GLU A 197 6.02 12.39 3.58
C GLU A 197 6.50 13.71 4.20
N TYR A 198 6.49 13.83 5.52
CA TYR A 198 7.09 14.99 6.23
C TYR A 198 8.60 15.09 5.97
N PHE A 199 9.30 13.97 5.91
CA PHE A 199 10.72 13.97 5.54
C PHE A 199 10.94 14.46 4.11
N TYR A 200 10.14 14.02 3.14
CA TYR A 200 10.27 14.47 1.75
C TYR A 200 9.97 15.96 1.58
N GLN A 201 8.98 16.48 2.28
CA GLN A 201 8.69 17.92 2.28
C GLN A 201 9.85 18.72 2.90
N HIS A 202 10.43 18.23 3.98
CA HIS A 202 11.61 18.84 4.59
C HIS A 202 12.83 18.80 3.66
N LEU A 203 13.10 17.65 3.05
CA LEU A 203 14.18 17.47 2.08
C LEU A 203 14.04 18.43 0.90
N GLU A 204 12.86 18.52 0.30
CA GLU A 204 12.59 19.40 -0.83
C GLU A 204 12.85 20.87 -0.48
N ARG A 205 12.34 21.32 0.67
CA ARG A 205 12.55 22.68 1.17
C ARG A 205 14.06 22.98 1.33
N VAL A 206 14.80 22.10 2.00
CA VAL A 206 16.25 22.30 2.20
C VAL A 206 16.98 22.31 0.88
N LEU A 207 16.66 21.42 -0.06
CA LEU A 207 17.32 21.36 -1.37
C LEU A 207 17.03 22.60 -2.23
N VAL A 208 15.85 23.18 -2.13
CA VAL A 208 15.52 24.47 -2.76
C VAL A 208 16.32 25.57 -2.11
N ASP A 209 16.38 25.59 -0.81
CA ASP A 209 17.05 26.63 -0.03
C ASP A 209 18.57 26.65 -0.28
N VAL A 210 19.23 25.50 -0.41
CA VAL A 210 20.64 25.43 -0.78
C VAL A 210 20.89 25.59 -2.29
N LYS A 211 19.86 25.91 -3.07
CA LYS A 211 19.90 26.10 -4.54
C LYS A 211 20.35 24.85 -5.31
N PHE A 212 20.23 23.68 -4.72
CA PHE A 212 20.46 22.40 -5.39
C PHE A 212 19.27 22.02 -6.27
N LEU A 213 18.05 22.31 -5.82
CA LEU A 213 16.82 22.11 -6.55
C LEU A 213 16.30 23.45 -7.08
N ILE A 214 16.06 23.52 -8.38
CA ILE A 214 15.52 24.72 -9.03
C ILE A 214 14.00 24.56 -9.10
N PRO A 215 13.19 25.44 -8.46
CA PRO A 215 11.73 25.29 -8.38
C PRO A 215 11.01 25.21 -9.73
N GLN A 216 11.59 25.82 -10.80
CA GLN A 216 11.02 25.80 -12.14
C GLN A 216 11.13 24.43 -12.84
N HIS A 217 12.00 23.52 -12.34
CA HIS A 217 12.22 22.19 -12.91
C HIS A 217 12.35 21.10 -11.83
N PRO A 218 11.39 20.98 -10.87
CA PRO A 218 11.55 20.09 -9.72
C PRO A 218 11.33 18.60 -10.05
N GLY A 219 10.62 18.34 -11.18
CA GLY A 219 9.86 17.09 -11.35
C GLY A 219 10.62 15.77 -11.23
N GLN A 220 11.82 15.61 -11.80
CA GLN A 220 12.48 14.31 -11.81
C GLN A 220 13.38 14.07 -10.59
N MET A 221 13.96 15.11 -10.00
CA MET A 221 14.92 14.96 -8.90
C MET A 221 14.23 14.46 -7.63
N MET A 222 13.15 15.10 -7.20
CA MET A 222 12.39 14.67 -6.02
C MET A 222 11.80 13.28 -6.20
N GLN A 223 11.33 12.93 -7.40
CA GLN A 223 10.85 11.58 -7.70
C GLN A 223 11.97 10.53 -7.55
N ARG A 224 13.19 10.83 -8.00
CA ARG A 224 14.35 9.95 -7.85
C ARG A 224 14.76 9.80 -6.39
N LEU A 225 14.73 10.88 -5.61
CA LEU A 225 15.02 10.86 -4.17
C LEU A 225 13.96 10.07 -3.40
N ARG A 226 12.67 10.26 -3.69
CA ARG A 226 11.60 9.44 -3.13
C ARG A 226 11.82 7.95 -3.44
N ARG A 227 12.11 7.62 -4.67
CA ARG A 227 12.41 6.24 -5.07
C ARG A 227 13.63 5.68 -4.33
N LEU A 228 14.69 6.49 -4.16
CA LEU A 228 15.89 6.08 -3.43
C LEU A 228 15.56 5.70 -1.98
N PHE A 229 14.88 6.60 -1.26
CA PHE A 229 14.56 6.36 0.15
C PHE A 229 13.48 5.30 0.35
N ASN A 230 12.48 5.22 -0.53
CA ASN A 230 11.49 4.13 -0.50
C ASN A 230 12.16 2.76 -0.69
N ARG A 231 13.14 2.67 -1.60
CA ARG A 231 13.91 1.45 -1.82
C ARG A 231 14.86 1.13 -0.64
N ALA A 232 15.50 2.14 -0.06
CA ALA A 232 16.38 1.98 1.09
C ALA A 232 15.59 1.58 2.35
N ARG A 233 14.33 2.02 2.43
CA ARG A 233 13.41 1.73 3.54
C ARG A 233 14.05 2.03 4.91
N PRO A 234 14.44 3.29 5.18
CA PRO A 234 15.09 3.65 6.42
C PRO A 234 14.19 3.36 7.63
N ASP A 235 14.77 2.85 8.70
CA ASP A 235 14.06 2.71 9.97
C ASP A 235 13.87 4.08 10.66
N GLU A 236 13.14 4.12 11.78
CA GLU A 236 12.86 5.37 12.50
C GLU A 236 14.15 6.08 12.96
N LYS A 237 15.17 5.33 13.34
CA LYS A 237 16.47 5.91 13.78
C LYS A 237 17.21 6.52 12.61
N GLU A 238 17.25 5.81 11.48
CA GLU A 238 17.83 6.29 10.24
C GLU A 238 17.08 7.52 9.71
N LEU A 239 15.74 7.51 9.74
CA LEU A 239 14.93 8.66 9.38
C LEU A 239 15.24 9.88 10.27
N ASN A 240 15.39 9.68 11.58
CA ASN A 240 15.74 10.74 12.51
C ASN A 240 17.16 11.29 12.26
N ILE A 241 18.12 10.44 11.88
CA ILE A 241 19.45 10.89 11.46
C ILE A 241 19.34 11.76 10.20
N LEU A 242 18.60 11.31 9.19
CA LEU A 242 18.39 12.08 7.95
C LEU A 242 17.75 13.44 8.23
N ARG A 243 16.72 13.48 9.06
CA ARG A 243 16.07 14.74 9.50
C ARG A 243 17.03 15.64 10.28
N GLY A 244 17.87 15.05 11.11
CA GLY A 244 18.91 15.77 11.84
C GLY A 244 19.94 16.43 10.92
N ILE A 245 20.37 15.73 9.86
CA ILE A 245 21.26 16.28 8.82
C ILE A 245 20.62 17.49 8.15
N LEU A 246 19.36 17.38 7.72
CA LEU A 246 18.63 18.49 7.10
C LEU A 246 18.51 19.70 8.03
N SER A 247 18.17 19.46 9.29
CA SER A 247 18.08 20.53 10.31
C SER A 247 19.45 21.19 10.60
N ALA A 248 20.55 20.42 10.53
CA ALA A 248 21.88 20.97 10.68
C ALA A 248 22.27 21.89 9.49
N ILE A 249 21.88 21.52 8.28
CA ILE A 249 22.08 22.34 7.08
C ILE A 249 21.31 23.67 7.21
N GLU A 250 20.05 23.64 7.69
CA GLU A 250 19.25 24.86 7.89
C GLU A 250 19.86 25.81 8.94
N LYS A 251 20.46 25.26 10.01
CA LYS A 251 21.05 26.07 11.11
C LYS A 251 22.40 26.70 10.77
N ASN A 252 23.14 26.12 9.85
CA ASN A 252 24.49 26.60 9.47
C ASN A 252 24.46 27.57 8.27
N ARG A 253 23.33 28.14 8.00
CA ARG A 253 23.09 29.19 7.04
C ARG A 253 22.93 30.54 7.72
#